data_4ccaaa0381500bf3a9e061c46ef7d46e
#
_entry.id   4ccaaa0381500bf3a9e061c46ef7d46e
#
_cell.length_a   1.000
_cell.length_b   1.000
_cell.length_c   1.000
_cell.angle_alpha   90.00
_cell.angle_beta   90.00
_cell.angle_gamma   90.00
#
_symmetry.space_group_name_H-M   'P 1'
#
loop_
_entity.id
_entity.type
_entity.pdbx_description
1 polymer ?
#
loop_
_entity_poly.entity_id
_entity_poly.type
_entity_poly.pdbx_seq_one_letter_code
_entity_poly.pdbx_strand_id
1 'polypeptide(L)'
;RLESGAPEPEPPVAGDVSTSVAADTPTAATGTGPAPGTTPVIGGAGAGPGVRVQPVPRASACALPPERGIAQEREWLRRTLSEQYNAVAGSVSRVMSESPGLRGGSRTEVADALTDLVAVRLYLSGDSRQADAVVREAVAGPHVPLARCVTAGLRRLPSYRGPALLRTRLGDAERAWYREGRLATEWAFCHARTSLHPGPQGGGATDVLIWSMTARRTSSLDPAVPDRVLFLPGTAFKVLRAEGSVVLMRELSPSETTQDSRTTQEGRSSQDGRRDVPAKFDEIAVKGLEKILDALERTGTDAAAESADPPGLIVTPRAVRTEGAKP
;
A
#
# COMPACT_ATOMS: atom_id res chain seq x y z
N ARG A 1 -56.17 42.50 -9.93
CA ARG A 1 -55.79 43.54 -10.95
C ARG A 1 -54.28 43.78 -10.71
N LEU A 2 -53.40 43.38 -11.47
CA LEU A 2 -52.93 43.57 -12.81
C LEU A 2 -51.95 42.45 -13.15
N GLU A 3 -52.18 41.82 -14.25
CA GLU A 3 -51.26 40.97 -14.98
C GLU A 3 -50.05 41.78 -15.47
N SER A 4 -48.90 41.19 -15.47
CA SER A 4 -47.84 41.58 -16.40
C SER A 4 -47.00 40.37 -16.74
N GLY A 5 -47.11 39.93 -17.98
CA GLY A 5 -46.40 38.84 -18.59
C GLY A 5 -44.95 39.22 -18.86
N ALA A 6 -44.09 38.24 -18.75
CA ALA A 6 -42.73 38.29 -19.24
C ALA A 6 -42.60 37.44 -20.49
N PRO A 7 -41.83 37.84 -21.51
CA PRO A 7 -41.73 37.15 -22.78
C PRO A 7 -40.76 35.96 -22.72
N GLU A 8 -41.14 34.95 -23.45
CA GLU A 8 -40.41 33.72 -23.78
C GLU A 8 -39.26 34.02 -24.73
N PRO A 9 -38.05 33.47 -24.53
CA PRO A 9 -36.98 33.59 -25.50
C PRO A 9 -37.04 32.49 -26.54
N GLU A 10 -36.94 32.87 -27.80
CA GLU A 10 -36.87 32.02 -29.01
C GLU A 10 -35.57 31.21 -29.08
N PRO A 11 -35.58 30.00 -29.74
CA PRO A 11 -34.41 29.19 -29.92
C PRO A 11 -33.56 29.68 -31.10
N PRO A 12 -32.22 29.51 -31.04
CA PRO A 12 -31.35 29.87 -32.16
C PRO A 12 -31.34 28.81 -33.25
N VAL A 13 -31.30 29.31 -34.48
CA VAL A 13 -31.33 28.64 -35.75
C VAL A 13 -30.05 27.87 -36.02
N ALA A 14 -30.17 26.68 -36.57
CA ALA A 14 -29.12 25.82 -37.11
C ALA A 14 -28.38 26.50 -38.28
N GLY A 15 -27.08 26.57 -38.21
CA GLY A 15 -26.17 26.95 -39.29
C GLY A 15 -25.38 25.74 -39.78
N ASP A 16 -25.73 25.28 -40.96
CA ASP A 16 -25.07 24.25 -41.76
C ASP A 16 -23.79 24.86 -42.35
N VAL A 17 -22.62 24.26 -42.10
CA VAL A 17 -21.41 24.50 -42.92
C VAL A 17 -20.72 23.16 -43.19
N SER A 18 -21.01 22.59 -44.29
CA SER A 18 -20.19 21.61 -44.97
C SER A 18 -18.86 22.22 -45.41
N THR A 19 -17.75 21.61 -45.02
CA THR A 19 -16.51 21.74 -45.80
C THR A 19 -15.73 20.42 -45.80
N SER A 20 -15.77 19.80 -46.96
CA SER A 20 -14.94 18.72 -47.47
C SER A 20 -13.51 19.24 -47.71
N VAL A 21 -12.47 18.52 -47.23
CA VAL A 21 -11.16 18.47 -47.91
C VAL A 21 -10.43 17.17 -47.59
N ALA A 22 -10.22 16.41 -48.64
CA ALA A 22 -9.07 15.65 -49.14
C ALA A 22 -8.16 14.87 -48.16
N ALA A 23 -8.09 13.59 -48.48
CA ALA A 23 -7.04 12.65 -48.12
C ALA A 23 -5.66 13.07 -48.66
N ASP A 24 -4.65 13.04 -47.79
CA ASP A 24 -3.26 12.96 -48.21
C ASP A 24 -2.57 11.85 -47.42
N THR A 25 -2.13 10.85 -48.13
CA THR A 25 -1.29 9.75 -47.68
C THR A 25 0.18 10.16 -47.81
N PRO A 26 1.02 10.08 -46.78
CA PRO A 26 2.45 10.04 -47.00
C PRO A 26 3.03 8.64 -46.84
N THR A 27 3.61 8.22 -47.87
CA THR A 27 4.69 7.28 -48.17
C THR A 27 5.56 6.87 -46.99
N ALA A 28 5.74 5.55 -46.86
CA ALA A 28 6.70 4.89 -45.99
C ALA A 28 8.14 5.37 -46.25
N ALA A 29 8.79 5.90 -45.23
CA ALA A 29 10.23 6.05 -45.19
C ALA A 29 10.79 5.06 -44.16
N THR A 30 11.51 4.06 -44.69
CA THR A 30 12.33 3.11 -43.93
C THR A 30 13.51 3.86 -43.31
N GLY A 31 13.39 4.21 -42.04
CA GLY A 31 14.48 4.78 -41.23
C GLY A 31 14.91 3.78 -40.18
N THR A 32 16.07 3.14 -40.40
CA THR A 32 16.78 2.35 -39.41
C THR A 32 17.26 3.29 -38.30
N GLY A 33 16.48 3.41 -37.21
CA GLY A 33 16.87 4.12 -36.01
C GLY A 33 17.59 3.16 -35.04
N PRO A 34 18.59 3.63 -34.29
CA PRO A 34 19.35 2.81 -33.35
C PRO A 34 18.44 2.32 -32.21
N ALA A 35 18.68 1.09 -31.77
CA ALA A 35 18.00 0.45 -30.66
C ALA A 35 18.01 1.35 -29.42
N PRO A 36 16.89 1.41 -28.66
CA PRO A 36 16.86 2.17 -27.42
C PRO A 36 17.83 1.52 -26.43
N GLY A 37 18.85 2.29 -26.05
CA GLY A 37 19.81 1.93 -25.04
C GLY A 37 19.10 1.52 -23.76
N THR A 38 19.39 0.32 -23.30
CA THR A 38 19.04 -0.22 -22.00
C THR A 38 19.68 0.66 -20.94
N THR A 39 18.93 1.61 -20.41
CA THR A 39 19.35 2.36 -19.22
C THR A 39 19.45 1.35 -18.07
N PRO A 40 20.59 1.25 -17.36
CA PRO A 40 20.70 0.35 -16.24
C PRO A 40 19.70 0.79 -15.18
N VAL A 41 18.70 -0.05 -14.95
CA VAL A 41 17.84 0.03 -13.77
C VAL A 41 18.77 -0.16 -12.58
N ILE A 42 18.94 0.89 -11.77
CA ILE A 42 19.56 0.75 -10.45
C ILE A 42 18.57 -0.08 -9.63
N GLY A 43 18.61 -1.37 -9.85
CA GLY A 43 17.89 -2.38 -9.08
C GLY A 43 18.55 -2.47 -7.72
N GLY A 44 17.72 -2.45 -6.66
CA GLY A 44 18.16 -2.63 -5.30
C GLY A 44 19.13 -3.79 -5.16
N ALA A 45 20.27 -3.53 -4.53
CA ALA A 45 21.37 -4.45 -4.38
C ALA A 45 20.94 -5.78 -3.74
N GLY A 46 21.13 -6.87 -4.47
CA GLY A 46 21.29 -8.21 -3.90
C GLY A 46 20.04 -9.05 -3.70
N ALA A 47 19.18 -9.18 -4.73
CA ALA A 47 18.29 -10.32 -4.83
C ALA A 47 19.12 -11.57 -5.19
N GLY A 48 19.13 -12.58 -4.33
CA GLY A 48 19.67 -13.90 -4.66
C GLY A 48 18.80 -14.57 -5.75
N PRO A 49 19.30 -15.63 -6.41
CA PRO A 49 18.55 -16.35 -7.41
C PRO A 49 17.22 -16.85 -6.82
N GLY A 50 16.09 -16.49 -7.44
CA GLY A 50 14.76 -16.91 -7.03
C GLY A 50 13.98 -15.92 -6.14
N VAL A 51 14.56 -14.81 -5.69
CA VAL A 51 13.87 -13.80 -4.88
C VAL A 51 13.43 -12.64 -5.77
N ARG A 52 12.14 -12.31 -5.74
CA ARG A 52 11.55 -11.18 -6.45
C ARG A 52 11.33 -10.02 -5.48
N VAL A 53 12.14 -8.97 -5.61
CA VAL A 53 11.96 -7.72 -4.85
C VAL A 53 10.96 -6.83 -5.58
N GLN A 54 10.12 -6.12 -4.82
CA GLN A 54 9.16 -5.18 -5.40
C GLN A 54 9.88 -4.07 -6.18
N PRO A 55 9.50 -3.81 -7.43
CA PRO A 55 10.05 -2.70 -8.19
C PRO A 55 9.60 -1.37 -7.62
N VAL A 56 10.48 -0.37 -7.66
CA VAL A 56 10.12 1.01 -7.30
C VAL A 56 9.10 1.55 -8.30
N PRO A 57 7.90 1.98 -7.88
CA PRO A 57 6.89 2.51 -8.78
C PRO A 57 7.39 3.76 -9.50
N ARG A 58 7.22 3.81 -10.83
CA ARG A 58 7.53 4.99 -11.61
C ARG A 58 6.51 6.11 -11.31
N ALA A 59 7.01 7.31 -11.06
CA ALA A 59 6.30 8.42 -10.43
C ALA A 59 4.93 8.78 -11.05
N SER A 60 4.74 8.72 -12.36
CA SER A 60 3.56 9.28 -13.00
C SER A 60 2.34 8.36 -13.08
N ALA A 61 2.53 7.04 -13.18
CA ALA A 61 1.43 6.11 -13.46
C ALA A 61 1.03 5.23 -12.28
N CYS A 62 1.99 4.84 -11.44
CA CYS A 62 1.79 3.81 -10.41
C CYS A 62 2.12 4.29 -9.00
N ALA A 63 2.73 5.48 -8.81
CA ALA A 63 3.15 5.94 -7.48
C ALA A 63 1.97 6.15 -6.52
N LEU A 64 2.11 5.66 -5.32
CA LEU A 64 1.20 5.85 -4.19
C LEU A 64 1.99 6.41 -2.99
N PRO A 65 1.72 7.61 -2.47
CA PRO A 65 0.69 8.57 -2.86
C PRO A 65 1.02 9.33 -4.14
N PRO A 66 0.02 9.94 -4.81
CA PRO A 66 0.27 10.76 -6.00
C PRO A 66 1.02 12.06 -5.62
N GLU A 67 1.75 12.61 -6.57
CA GLU A 67 2.46 13.89 -6.40
C GLU A 67 1.51 15.09 -6.31
N ARG A 68 0.32 14.96 -6.88
CA ARG A 68 -0.73 16.00 -6.93
C ARG A 68 -1.98 15.54 -6.21
N GLY A 69 -2.93 16.46 -6.02
CA GLY A 69 -4.23 16.13 -5.44
C GLY A 69 -4.97 15.04 -6.22
N ILE A 70 -5.80 14.27 -5.53
CA ILE A 70 -6.50 13.07 -6.03
C ILE A 70 -7.97 13.33 -6.40
N ALA A 71 -8.31 14.55 -6.83
CA ALA A 71 -9.69 14.90 -7.18
C ALA A 71 -10.22 14.05 -8.34
N GLN A 72 -9.39 13.75 -9.34
CA GLN A 72 -9.74 12.93 -10.49
C GLN A 72 -9.96 11.47 -10.09
N GLU A 73 -9.14 10.94 -9.20
CA GLU A 73 -9.28 9.57 -8.66
C GLU A 73 -10.55 9.41 -7.85
N ARG A 74 -10.92 10.41 -7.04
CA ARG A 74 -12.19 10.43 -6.29
C ARG A 74 -13.39 10.48 -7.23
N GLU A 75 -13.33 11.28 -8.29
CA GLU A 75 -14.38 11.34 -9.30
C GLU A 75 -14.50 10.02 -10.07
N TRP A 76 -13.35 9.43 -10.45
CA TRP A 76 -13.31 8.12 -11.07
C TRP A 76 -13.97 7.07 -10.17
N LEU A 77 -13.65 7.04 -8.88
CA LEU A 77 -14.20 6.09 -7.92
C LEU A 77 -15.73 6.22 -7.82
N ARG A 78 -16.25 7.43 -7.65
CA ARG A 78 -17.71 7.68 -7.56
C ARG A 78 -18.44 7.26 -8.82
N ARG A 79 -17.85 7.46 -9.99
CA ARG A 79 -18.47 7.14 -11.27
C ARG A 79 -18.35 5.65 -11.60
N THR A 80 -17.16 5.09 -11.47
CA THR A 80 -16.87 3.71 -11.91
C THR A 80 -17.39 2.66 -10.92
N LEU A 81 -17.34 2.95 -9.62
CA LEU A 81 -17.79 2.07 -8.55
C LEU A 81 -19.05 2.60 -7.87
N SER A 82 -19.94 3.27 -8.62
CA SER A 82 -21.11 3.98 -8.08
C SER A 82 -22.04 3.10 -7.25
N GLU A 83 -22.31 1.90 -7.68
CA GLU A 83 -23.17 0.93 -6.97
C GLU A 83 -22.53 0.52 -5.63
N GLN A 84 -21.27 0.06 -5.66
CA GLN A 84 -20.54 -0.33 -4.47
C GLN A 84 -20.32 0.86 -3.52
N TYR A 85 -20.05 2.04 -4.10
CA TYR A 85 -19.92 3.28 -3.34
C TYR A 85 -21.19 3.58 -2.55
N ASN A 86 -22.36 3.57 -3.21
CA ASN A 86 -23.63 3.87 -2.59
C ASN A 86 -24.01 2.83 -1.53
N ALA A 87 -23.68 1.57 -1.74
CA ALA A 87 -23.94 0.49 -0.79
C ALA A 87 -23.26 0.71 0.57
N VAL A 88 -22.09 1.33 0.60
CA VAL A 88 -21.31 1.51 1.84
C VAL A 88 -21.25 2.95 2.36
N ALA A 89 -21.59 3.95 1.54
CA ALA A 89 -21.47 5.37 1.90
C ALA A 89 -22.27 5.75 3.16
N GLY A 90 -23.46 5.15 3.35
CA GLY A 90 -24.26 5.40 4.54
C GLY A 90 -23.59 4.92 5.83
N SER A 91 -22.99 3.75 5.83
CA SER A 91 -22.26 3.21 6.98
C SER A 91 -21.01 4.03 7.30
N VAL A 92 -20.26 4.43 6.28
CA VAL A 92 -19.08 5.28 6.42
C VAL A 92 -19.45 6.67 6.95
N SER A 93 -20.53 7.26 6.44
CA SER A 93 -21.04 8.54 6.93
C SER A 93 -21.41 8.50 8.42
N ARG A 94 -21.96 7.38 8.91
CA ARG A 94 -22.23 7.16 10.33
C ARG A 94 -20.93 7.16 11.14
N VAL A 95 -19.92 6.38 10.72
CA VAL A 95 -18.60 6.36 11.37
C VAL A 95 -17.98 7.76 11.44
N MET A 96 -18.08 8.52 10.36
CA MET A 96 -17.62 9.91 10.34
C MET A 96 -18.40 10.81 11.30
N SER A 97 -19.67 10.51 11.55
CA SER A 97 -20.51 11.25 12.52
C SER A 97 -20.07 10.96 13.96
N GLU A 98 -19.75 9.72 14.24
CA GLU A 98 -19.26 9.26 15.55
C GLU A 98 -17.81 9.69 15.81
N SER A 99 -17.02 9.94 14.75
CA SER A 99 -15.60 10.32 14.83
C SER A 99 -15.33 11.62 14.06
N PRO A 100 -15.63 12.79 14.64
CA PRO A 100 -15.52 14.09 13.94
C PRO A 100 -14.15 14.38 13.35
N GLY A 101 -13.05 13.86 13.95
CA GLY A 101 -11.69 14.02 13.47
C GLY A 101 -11.44 13.43 12.07
N LEU A 102 -12.33 12.58 11.56
CA LEU A 102 -12.21 12.01 10.23
C LEU A 102 -12.72 12.95 9.12
N ARG A 103 -13.51 13.98 9.45
CA ARG A 103 -14.30 14.75 8.47
C ARG A 103 -13.52 15.84 7.74
N GLY A 104 -12.57 16.52 8.38
CA GLY A 104 -12.07 17.80 7.90
C GLY A 104 -13.01 18.97 8.24
N GLY A 105 -12.57 20.20 7.93
CA GLY A 105 -13.23 21.43 8.40
C GLY A 105 -14.25 22.05 7.43
N SER A 106 -14.11 21.82 6.13
CA SER A 106 -14.98 22.39 5.09
C SER A 106 -15.94 21.37 4.48
N ARG A 107 -17.00 21.85 3.81
CA ARG A 107 -17.96 20.98 3.12
C ARG A 107 -17.26 20.12 2.04
N THR A 108 -16.32 20.68 1.30
CA THR A 108 -15.55 19.95 0.29
C THR A 108 -14.68 18.89 0.93
N GLU A 109 -14.00 19.23 2.03
CA GLU A 109 -13.19 18.25 2.77
C GLU A 109 -14.01 17.10 3.34
N VAL A 110 -15.25 17.36 3.76
CA VAL A 110 -16.19 16.32 4.22
C VAL A 110 -16.57 15.37 3.08
N ALA A 111 -16.86 15.90 1.89
CA ALA A 111 -17.19 15.08 0.72
C ALA A 111 -15.99 14.26 0.24
N ASP A 112 -14.80 14.85 0.27
CA ASP A 112 -13.55 14.19 -0.04
C ASP A 112 -13.22 13.10 0.98
N ALA A 113 -13.39 13.40 2.27
CA ALA A 113 -13.17 12.44 3.35
C ALA A 113 -14.13 11.24 3.24
N LEU A 114 -15.40 11.48 2.92
CA LEU A 114 -16.36 10.41 2.69
C LEU A 114 -15.89 9.50 1.55
N THR A 115 -15.46 10.07 0.43
CA THR A 115 -15.02 9.30 -0.73
C THR A 115 -13.75 8.48 -0.41
N ASP A 116 -12.79 9.09 0.29
CA ASP A 116 -11.55 8.43 0.70
C ASP A 116 -11.82 7.25 1.67
N LEU A 117 -12.72 7.44 2.65
CA LEU A 117 -13.06 6.41 3.62
C LEU A 117 -13.96 5.31 3.01
N VAL A 118 -14.81 5.64 2.05
CA VAL A 118 -15.53 4.66 1.24
C VAL A 118 -14.54 3.78 0.47
N ALA A 119 -13.51 4.38 -0.14
CA ALA A 119 -12.46 3.60 -0.81
C ALA A 119 -11.78 2.61 0.14
N VAL A 120 -11.45 3.03 1.37
CA VAL A 120 -10.90 2.13 2.39
C VAL A 120 -11.88 0.99 2.71
N ARG A 121 -13.16 1.30 2.91
CA ARG A 121 -14.17 0.27 3.19
C ARG A 121 -14.32 -0.73 2.05
N LEU A 122 -14.35 -0.26 0.80
CA LEU A 122 -14.41 -1.13 -0.38
C LEU A 122 -13.16 -2.01 -0.50
N TYR A 123 -11.98 -1.45 -0.27
CA TYR A 123 -10.73 -2.19 -0.27
C TYR A 123 -10.71 -3.29 0.81
N LEU A 124 -11.17 -3.00 2.03
CA LEU A 124 -11.20 -3.95 3.14
C LEU A 124 -12.24 -5.06 2.97
N SER A 125 -13.33 -4.81 2.25
CA SER A 125 -14.39 -5.79 1.99
C SER A 125 -14.22 -6.57 0.67
N GLY A 126 -13.32 -6.14 -0.21
CA GLY A 126 -13.00 -6.80 -1.46
C GLY A 126 -11.82 -7.76 -1.38
N ASP A 127 -11.34 -8.20 -2.53
CA ASP A 127 -10.08 -8.96 -2.62
C ASP A 127 -8.88 -8.01 -2.57
N SER A 128 -8.53 -7.58 -1.36
CA SER A 128 -7.40 -6.69 -1.13
C SER A 128 -6.07 -7.31 -1.55
N ARG A 129 -5.92 -8.63 -1.47
CA ARG A 129 -4.68 -9.33 -1.87
C ARG A 129 -4.42 -9.22 -3.37
N GLN A 130 -5.46 -9.38 -4.19
CA GLN A 130 -5.31 -9.23 -5.63
C GLN A 130 -4.96 -7.78 -6.01
N ALA A 131 -5.59 -6.80 -5.35
CA ALA A 131 -5.28 -5.39 -5.54
C ALA A 131 -3.83 -5.08 -5.14
N ASP A 132 -3.36 -5.59 -4.01
CA ASP A 132 -1.99 -5.40 -3.53
C ASP A 132 -0.97 -6.07 -4.44
N ALA A 133 -1.25 -7.26 -4.95
CA ALA A 133 -0.35 -7.97 -5.85
C ALA A 133 -0.04 -7.14 -7.11
N VAL A 134 -1.07 -6.51 -7.71
CA VAL A 134 -0.90 -5.66 -8.90
C VAL A 134 -0.15 -4.36 -8.57
N VAL A 135 -0.39 -3.79 -7.39
CA VAL A 135 0.34 -2.61 -6.90
C VAL A 135 1.82 -2.93 -6.67
N ARG A 136 2.14 -4.10 -6.08
CA ARG A 136 3.53 -4.57 -5.87
C ARG A 136 4.30 -4.78 -7.15
N GLU A 137 3.62 -5.16 -8.21
CA GLU A 137 4.20 -5.32 -9.55
C GLU A 137 4.43 -3.97 -10.26
N ALA A 138 4.01 -2.86 -9.64
CA ALA A 138 4.06 -1.50 -10.20
C ALA A 138 3.41 -1.40 -11.60
N VAL A 139 2.35 -2.15 -11.81
CA VAL A 139 1.60 -2.15 -13.08
C VAL A 139 0.60 -1.01 -13.08
N ALA A 140 0.52 -0.24 -14.16
CA ALA A 140 -0.51 0.79 -14.32
C ALA A 140 -1.87 0.14 -14.63
N GLY A 141 -2.95 0.67 -14.04
CA GLY A 141 -4.29 0.14 -14.27
C GLY A 141 -5.36 0.77 -13.39
N PRO A 142 -6.61 0.28 -13.49
CA PRO A 142 -7.76 0.83 -12.77
C PRO A 142 -7.66 0.69 -11.25
N HIS A 143 -6.80 -0.18 -10.73
CA HIS A 143 -6.52 -0.32 -9.31
C HIS A 143 -5.75 0.89 -8.73
N VAL A 144 -4.99 1.64 -9.55
CA VAL A 144 -4.20 2.78 -9.08
C VAL A 144 -5.08 3.91 -8.54
N PRO A 145 -6.14 4.39 -9.23
CA PRO A 145 -7.06 5.36 -8.67
C PRO A 145 -7.69 4.93 -7.35
N LEU A 146 -8.11 3.66 -7.25
CA LEU A 146 -8.65 3.12 -5.99
C LEU A 146 -7.59 3.16 -4.88
N ALA A 147 -6.39 2.65 -5.13
CA ALA A 147 -5.33 2.60 -4.14
C ALA A 147 -4.87 4.00 -3.67
N ARG A 148 -4.92 5.01 -4.54
CA ARG A 148 -4.68 6.41 -4.16
C ARG A 148 -5.75 6.95 -3.22
N CYS A 149 -7.02 6.68 -3.50
CA CYS A 149 -8.12 7.04 -2.59
C CYS A 149 -8.02 6.28 -1.26
N VAL A 150 -7.68 4.99 -1.28
CA VAL A 150 -7.42 4.18 -0.07
C VAL A 150 -6.29 4.79 0.75
N THR A 151 -5.18 5.16 0.12
CA THR A 151 -4.05 5.81 0.79
C THR A 151 -4.47 7.12 1.47
N ALA A 152 -5.26 7.95 0.80
CA ALA A 152 -5.78 9.19 1.37
C ALA A 152 -6.74 8.93 2.55
N GLY A 153 -7.60 7.93 2.44
CA GLY A 153 -8.53 7.53 3.51
C GLY A 153 -7.80 6.97 4.73
N LEU A 154 -6.82 6.10 4.53
CA LEU A 154 -6.01 5.56 5.63
C LEU A 154 -5.27 6.66 6.39
N ARG A 155 -4.79 7.71 5.73
CA ARG A 155 -4.13 8.84 6.41
C ARG A 155 -5.05 9.58 7.38
N ARG A 156 -6.37 9.49 7.20
CA ARG A 156 -7.37 10.07 8.11
C ARG A 156 -7.62 9.21 9.34
N LEU A 157 -7.37 7.90 9.24
CA LEU A 157 -7.59 6.97 10.34
C LEU A 157 -6.56 7.14 11.46
N PRO A 158 -6.91 6.77 12.70
CA PRO A 158 -5.99 6.83 13.84
C PRO A 158 -4.71 6.02 13.59
N SER A 159 -3.57 6.62 13.92
CA SER A 159 -2.29 5.91 13.87
C SER A 159 -2.17 4.88 14.98
N TYR A 160 -1.47 3.79 14.68
CA TYR A 160 -1.11 2.77 15.64
C TYR A 160 0.40 2.81 15.90
N ARG A 161 0.79 2.75 17.15
CA ARG A 161 2.17 2.61 17.59
C ARG A 161 2.27 1.39 18.48
N GLY A 162 3.24 0.55 18.20
CA GLY A 162 3.50 -0.66 18.97
C GLY A 162 3.73 -1.88 18.09
N PRO A 163 3.75 -3.07 18.67
CA PRO A 163 4.03 -4.29 17.97
C PRO A 163 2.84 -4.74 17.10
N ALA A 164 3.13 -5.18 15.91
CA ALA A 164 2.18 -5.78 14.99
C ALA A 164 2.75 -7.09 14.43
N LEU A 165 1.91 -8.09 14.25
CA LEU A 165 2.27 -9.40 13.72
C LEU A 165 1.72 -9.56 12.31
N LEU A 166 2.60 -9.95 11.41
CA LEU A 166 2.27 -10.42 10.08
C LEU A 166 2.75 -11.86 9.95
N ARG A 167 1.89 -12.74 9.51
CA ARG A 167 2.27 -14.14 9.23
C ARG A 167 2.31 -14.38 7.74
N THR A 168 3.39 -14.99 7.27
CA THR A 168 3.62 -15.25 5.85
C THR A 168 4.27 -16.61 5.64
N ARG A 169 4.36 -17.05 4.38
CA ARG A 169 5.13 -18.25 4.02
C ARG A 169 6.29 -17.83 3.14
N LEU A 170 7.51 -18.03 3.64
CA LEU A 170 8.75 -17.72 2.93
C LEU A 170 9.46 -19.00 2.53
N GLY A 171 9.97 -19.03 1.30
CA GLY A 171 10.97 -20.01 0.91
C GLY A 171 12.35 -19.67 1.55
N ASP A 172 13.30 -20.61 1.46
CA ASP A 172 14.62 -20.42 2.08
C ASP A 172 15.37 -19.20 1.52
N ALA A 173 15.27 -18.97 0.21
CA ALA A 173 15.89 -17.82 -0.44
C ALA A 173 15.26 -16.49 -0.01
N GLU A 174 13.93 -16.44 0.13
CA GLU A 174 13.19 -15.28 0.60
C GLU A 174 13.48 -15.01 2.09
N ARG A 175 13.58 -16.05 2.91
CA ARG A 175 13.97 -15.94 4.32
C ARG A 175 15.38 -15.41 4.47
N ALA A 176 16.34 -15.94 3.68
CA ALA A 176 17.71 -15.47 3.65
C ALA A 176 17.85 -14.03 3.13
N TRP A 177 16.85 -13.53 2.40
CA TRP A 177 16.82 -12.14 1.98
C TRP A 177 16.61 -11.19 3.17
N TYR A 178 15.84 -11.58 4.20
CA TYR A 178 15.63 -10.79 5.42
C TYR A 178 16.80 -10.95 6.38
N ARG A 179 17.95 -10.38 6.03
CA ARG A 179 19.12 -10.33 6.92
C ARG A 179 19.15 -9.06 7.74
N GLU A 180 19.76 -9.09 8.91
CA GLU A 180 19.93 -7.95 9.79
C GLU A 180 20.49 -6.71 9.05
N GLY A 181 19.94 -5.54 9.37
CA GLY A 181 20.28 -4.27 8.74
C GLY A 181 19.66 -4.05 7.36
N ARG A 182 19.03 -5.07 6.75
CA ARG A 182 18.40 -4.87 5.44
C ARG A 182 17.19 -3.95 5.53
N LEU A 183 17.07 -3.08 4.52
CA LEU A 183 15.89 -2.27 4.32
C LEU A 183 14.93 -2.96 3.35
N ALA A 184 13.66 -2.99 3.72
CA ALA A 184 12.56 -3.50 2.92
C ALA A 184 11.53 -2.38 2.75
N THR A 185 11.24 -1.96 1.52
CA THR A 185 10.18 -0.98 1.25
C THR A 185 8.97 -1.71 0.69
N GLU A 186 7.83 -1.53 1.34
CA GLU A 186 6.54 -2.03 0.86
C GLU A 186 5.86 -0.97 0.00
N TRP A 187 5.66 -1.24 -1.27
CA TRP A 187 5.05 -0.31 -2.20
C TRP A 187 3.53 -0.46 -2.32
N ALA A 188 2.96 -1.52 -1.75
CA ALA A 188 1.51 -1.70 -1.59
C ALA A 188 1.08 -1.46 -0.13
N PHE A 189 -0.06 -2.00 0.26
CA PHE A 189 -0.50 -1.98 1.65
C PHE A 189 0.03 -3.23 2.37
N CYS A 190 0.65 -3.03 3.54
CA CYS A 190 1.08 -4.15 4.38
C CYS A 190 0.05 -4.37 5.49
N HIS A 191 -0.52 -5.56 5.50
CA HIS A 191 -1.52 -5.98 6.50
C HIS A 191 -0.85 -6.63 7.69
N ALA A 192 -1.17 -6.18 8.90
CA ALA A 192 -0.71 -6.80 10.13
C ALA A 192 -1.82 -6.81 11.19
N ARG A 193 -1.62 -7.56 12.26
CA ARG A 193 -2.53 -7.71 13.40
C ARG A 193 -1.90 -7.16 14.65
N THR A 194 -2.69 -6.53 15.51
CA THR A 194 -2.25 -6.10 16.83
C THR A 194 -2.50 -7.15 17.91
N SER A 195 -3.41 -8.09 17.67
CA SER A 195 -3.53 -9.28 18.47
C SER A 195 -2.42 -10.25 18.10
N LEU A 196 -1.55 -10.47 19.05
CA LEU A 196 -0.36 -11.27 18.88
C LEU A 196 -0.67 -12.69 19.35
N HIS A 197 -1.25 -13.50 18.46
CA HIS A 197 -1.48 -14.92 18.75
C HIS A 197 -0.50 -15.74 17.93
N PRO A 198 0.38 -16.52 18.55
CA PRO A 198 1.23 -17.42 17.81
C PRO A 198 0.34 -18.44 17.08
N GLY A 199 0.67 -18.73 15.86
CA GLY A 199 0.01 -19.80 15.14
C GLY A 199 0.68 -21.14 15.41
N PRO A 200 0.08 -22.23 14.92
CA PRO A 200 0.68 -23.55 15.03
C PRO A 200 2.08 -23.51 14.40
N GLN A 201 3.08 -23.91 15.16
CA GLN A 201 4.44 -24.13 14.66
C GLN A 201 4.41 -25.37 13.78
N GLY A 202 4.03 -25.18 12.53
CA GLY A 202 3.98 -26.26 11.57
C GLY A 202 3.74 -25.75 10.16
N GLY A 203 4.52 -26.25 9.20
CA GLY A 203 4.24 -26.01 7.78
C GLY A 203 4.90 -24.79 7.14
N GLY A 204 6.05 -24.31 7.64
CA GLY A 204 6.84 -23.28 6.93
C GLY A 204 6.30 -21.85 7.02
N ALA A 205 5.45 -21.56 8.01
CA ALA A 205 5.02 -20.22 8.31
C ALA A 205 6.19 -19.43 8.94
N THR A 206 6.29 -18.15 8.60
CA THR A 206 7.23 -17.20 9.16
C THR A 206 6.45 -16.08 9.82
N ASP A 207 6.76 -15.81 11.08
CA ASP A 207 6.20 -14.71 11.85
C ASP A 207 7.08 -13.47 11.69
N VAL A 208 6.52 -12.41 11.13
CA VAL A 208 7.18 -11.12 11.00
C VAL A 208 6.59 -10.19 12.05
N LEU A 209 7.35 -9.88 13.08
CA LEU A 209 7.00 -8.94 14.14
C LEU A 209 7.53 -7.56 13.78
N ILE A 210 6.63 -6.58 13.69
CA ILE A 210 6.94 -5.22 13.24
C ILE A 210 6.69 -4.24 14.38
N TRP A 211 7.70 -3.47 14.77
CA TRP A 211 7.50 -2.30 15.61
C TRP A 211 6.99 -1.15 14.75
N SER A 212 5.69 -0.87 14.88
CA SER A 212 5.01 0.17 14.11
C SER A 212 5.09 1.53 14.77
N MET A 213 5.18 2.57 13.96
CA MET A 213 5.08 3.98 14.37
C MET A 213 3.88 4.69 13.74
N THR A 214 3.48 4.31 12.52
CA THR A 214 2.47 5.06 11.75
C THR A 214 1.40 4.20 11.09
N ALA A 215 1.38 2.88 11.30
CA ALA A 215 0.30 2.03 10.79
C ALA A 215 -1.08 2.57 11.18
N ARG A 216 -2.10 2.26 10.43
CA ARG A 216 -3.46 2.80 10.60
C ARG A 216 -4.41 1.75 11.11
N ARG A 217 -5.16 2.07 12.18
CA ARG A 217 -6.22 1.21 12.70
C ARG A 217 -7.43 1.28 11.79
N THR A 218 -7.94 0.10 11.39
CA THR A 218 -9.09 0.01 10.47
C THR A 218 -10.39 -0.39 11.17
N SER A 219 -10.37 -0.63 12.48
CA SER A 219 -11.50 -1.16 13.25
C SER A 219 -12.80 -0.37 13.15
N SER A 220 -12.72 0.95 12.97
CA SER A 220 -13.91 1.80 12.78
C SER A 220 -14.61 1.55 11.44
N LEU A 221 -13.86 1.16 10.39
CA LEU A 221 -14.39 0.86 9.07
C LEU A 221 -14.60 -0.64 8.85
N ASP A 222 -13.88 -1.49 9.56
CA ASP A 222 -14.00 -2.94 9.48
C ASP A 222 -14.04 -3.57 10.89
N PRO A 223 -15.19 -3.52 11.56
CA PRO A 223 -15.35 -4.08 12.90
C PRO A 223 -15.27 -5.62 12.94
N ALA A 224 -15.39 -6.31 11.79
CA ALA A 224 -15.23 -7.75 11.71
C ALA A 224 -13.79 -8.18 12.00
N VAL A 225 -12.82 -7.28 11.77
CA VAL A 225 -11.39 -7.52 11.99
C VAL A 225 -10.82 -6.37 12.83
N PRO A 226 -11.15 -6.30 14.13
CA PRO A 226 -10.90 -5.13 14.97
C PRO A 226 -9.41 -4.88 15.25
N ASP A 227 -8.59 -5.89 15.15
CA ASP A 227 -7.15 -5.88 15.41
C ASP A 227 -6.30 -5.67 14.16
N ARG A 228 -6.93 -5.45 12.99
CA ARG A 228 -6.21 -5.16 11.74
C ARG A 228 -5.60 -3.75 11.78
N VAL A 229 -4.34 -3.69 11.39
CA VAL A 229 -3.64 -2.44 11.07
C VAL A 229 -3.05 -2.52 9.67
N LEU A 230 -2.99 -1.37 8.99
CA LEU A 230 -2.41 -1.26 7.66
C LEU A 230 -1.26 -0.25 7.65
N PHE A 231 -0.14 -0.66 7.10
CA PHE A 231 0.93 0.26 6.73
C PHE A 231 0.66 0.84 5.35
N LEU A 232 1.01 2.10 5.18
CA LEU A 232 0.79 2.82 3.93
C LEU A 232 1.80 2.39 2.85
N PRO A 233 1.44 2.52 1.57
CA PRO A 233 2.39 2.35 0.48
C PRO A 233 3.60 3.26 0.62
N GLY A 234 4.79 2.70 0.33
CA GLY A 234 6.06 3.39 0.51
C GLY A 234 6.63 3.30 1.93
N THR A 235 6.00 2.55 2.84
CA THR A 235 6.56 2.34 4.17
C THR A 235 7.85 1.52 4.08
N ALA A 236 8.92 2.06 4.66
CA ALA A 236 10.20 1.38 4.76
C ALA A 236 10.37 0.73 6.13
N PHE A 237 10.89 -0.49 6.11
CA PHE A 237 11.18 -1.28 7.30
C PHE A 237 12.66 -1.63 7.34
N LYS A 238 13.23 -1.66 8.54
CA LYS A 238 14.57 -2.19 8.80
C LYS A 238 14.46 -3.53 9.49
N VAL A 239 15.14 -4.53 8.96
CA VAL A 239 15.28 -5.84 9.60
C VAL A 239 16.23 -5.68 10.78
N LEU A 240 15.76 -6.00 11.97
CA LEU A 240 16.54 -5.94 13.21
C LEU A 240 17.18 -7.29 13.52
N ARG A 241 16.46 -8.39 13.26
CA ARG A 241 16.92 -9.76 13.44
C ARG A 241 16.08 -10.70 12.57
N ALA A 242 16.69 -11.78 12.09
CA ALA A 242 16.00 -12.87 11.39
C ALA A 242 16.61 -14.20 11.83
N GLU A 243 15.84 -15.00 12.56
CA GLU A 243 16.24 -16.27 13.12
C GLU A 243 15.14 -17.31 13.00
N GLY A 244 15.46 -18.49 12.49
CA GLY A 244 14.49 -19.58 12.34
C GLY A 244 13.26 -19.16 11.52
N SER A 245 12.09 -19.20 12.14
CA SER A 245 10.79 -18.80 11.56
C SER A 245 10.33 -17.40 11.99
N VAL A 246 11.21 -16.58 12.56
CA VAL A 246 10.88 -15.26 13.07
C VAL A 246 11.73 -14.19 12.42
N VAL A 247 11.09 -13.09 12.02
CA VAL A 247 11.75 -11.88 11.52
C VAL A 247 11.29 -10.70 12.38
N LEU A 248 12.22 -10.00 13.00
CA LEU A 248 11.96 -8.76 13.74
C LEU A 248 12.28 -7.57 12.86
N MET A 249 11.34 -6.66 12.73
CA MET A 249 11.48 -5.46 11.92
C MET A 249 11.02 -4.22 12.71
N ARG A 250 11.48 -3.06 12.31
CA ARG A 250 10.85 -1.80 12.69
C ARG A 250 10.55 -0.93 11.49
N GLU A 251 9.51 -0.16 11.62
CA GLU A 251 9.19 0.91 10.69
C GLU A 251 10.21 2.05 10.79
N LEU A 252 10.67 2.57 9.65
CA LEU A 252 11.57 3.71 9.57
C LEU A 252 10.78 5.01 9.44
N SER A 253 11.28 6.07 10.06
CA SER A 253 10.75 7.41 9.82
C SER A 253 11.18 7.94 8.44
N PRO A 254 10.43 8.87 7.83
CA PRO A 254 10.82 9.48 6.56
C PRO A 254 12.21 10.14 6.57
N SER A 255 12.63 10.67 7.73
CA SER A 255 13.96 11.26 7.88
C SER A 255 15.09 10.23 7.82
N GLU A 256 14.87 9.04 8.36
CA GLU A 256 15.86 7.94 8.30
C GLU A 256 15.96 7.40 6.87
N THR A 257 14.85 7.23 6.17
CA THR A 257 14.82 6.76 4.78
C THR A 257 15.59 7.69 3.83
N THR A 258 15.51 9.01 4.05
CA THR A 258 16.22 10.00 3.23
C THR A 258 17.73 10.00 3.49
N GLN A 259 18.16 9.71 4.71
CA GLN A 259 19.58 9.68 5.05
C GLN A 259 20.28 8.46 4.44
N ASP A 260 19.66 7.28 4.48
CA ASP A 260 20.24 6.07 3.88
C ASP A 260 20.39 6.18 2.36
N SER A 261 19.45 6.85 1.69
CA SER A 261 19.54 7.11 0.24
C SER A 261 20.72 8.01 -0.12
N ARG A 262 21.11 8.97 0.73
CA ARG A 262 22.27 9.84 0.52
C ARG A 262 23.59 9.15 0.83
N THR A 263 23.65 8.32 1.85
CA THR A 263 24.87 7.60 2.23
C THR A 263 25.28 6.57 1.18
N THR A 264 24.31 6.04 0.42
CA THR A 264 24.59 5.13 -0.70
C THR A 264 25.16 5.87 -1.92
N GLN A 265 24.88 7.16 -2.08
CA GLN A 265 25.32 7.98 -3.21
C GLN A 265 26.63 8.72 -2.96
N GLU A 266 26.95 9.05 -1.70
CA GLU A 266 28.17 9.71 -1.28
C GLU A 266 29.04 8.72 -0.50
N GLY A 267 29.86 7.98 -1.23
CA GLY A 267 30.90 7.15 -0.62
C GLY A 267 31.85 7.99 0.23
N ARG A 268 31.84 7.76 1.54
CA ARG A 268 32.83 8.25 2.56
C ARG A 268 32.76 9.70 3.00
N SER A 269 32.67 9.76 4.29
CA SER A 269 33.13 10.75 5.26
C SER A 269 32.04 11.69 5.82
N SER A 270 31.55 11.27 6.98
CA SER A 270 31.41 12.12 8.19
C SER A 270 30.92 11.23 9.33
N GLN A 271 31.86 10.58 10.00
CA GLN A 271 31.65 10.05 11.34
C GLN A 271 31.77 11.24 12.29
N ASP A 272 30.69 11.65 12.93
CA ASP A 272 30.65 11.85 14.37
C ASP A 272 29.23 12.32 14.81
N GLY A 273 28.75 11.76 15.90
CA GLY A 273 27.62 12.31 16.69
C GLY A 273 26.18 12.03 16.24
N ARG A 274 25.91 11.67 14.96
CA ARG A 274 24.54 11.47 14.45
C ARG A 274 24.09 9.99 14.34
N ARG A 275 25.00 9.05 14.56
CA ARG A 275 24.76 7.59 14.45
C ARG A 275 24.05 6.99 15.67
N ASP A 276 24.05 7.66 16.83
CA ASP A 276 23.52 7.09 18.06
C ASP A 276 21.99 7.04 18.15
N VAL A 277 21.28 7.92 17.45
CA VAL A 277 19.81 8.00 17.56
C VAL A 277 19.11 6.83 16.86
N PRO A 278 19.44 6.45 15.61
CA PRO A 278 18.89 5.25 14.96
C PRO A 278 19.18 3.97 15.74
N ALA A 279 20.38 3.83 16.31
CA ALA A 279 20.76 2.66 17.10
C ALA A 279 19.92 2.51 18.38
N LYS A 280 19.60 3.62 19.04
CA LYS A 280 18.71 3.61 20.22
C LYS A 280 17.29 3.19 19.89
N PHE A 281 16.75 3.62 18.75
CA PHE A 281 15.42 3.17 18.29
C PHE A 281 15.43 1.67 17.95
N ASP A 282 16.48 1.17 17.34
CA ASP A 282 16.65 -0.26 17.05
C ASP A 282 16.62 -1.06 18.37
N GLU A 283 17.38 -0.65 19.38
CA GLU A 283 17.43 -1.31 20.70
C GLU A 283 16.06 -1.32 21.40
N ILE A 284 15.35 -0.20 21.38
CA ILE A 284 14.01 -0.10 21.98
C ILE A 284 13.04 -1.04 21.27
N ALA A 285 13.08 -1.06 19.94
CA ALA A 285 12.22 -1.92 19.15
C ALA A 285 12.54 -3.40 19.37
N VAL A 286 13.82 -3.78 19.38
CA VAL A 286 14.26 -5.16 19.66
C VAL A 286 13.76 -5.60 21.03
N LYS A 287 14.07 -4.85 22.10
CA LYS A 287 13.62 -5.18 23.48
C LYS A 287 12.11 -5.30 23.60
N GLY A 288 11.37 -4.41 22.90
CA GLY A 288 9.92 -4.46 22.88
C GLY A 288 9.37 -5.70 22.17
N LEU A 289 9.94 -6.06 21.03
CA LEU A 289 9.53 -7.21 20.24
C LEU A 289 9.94 -8.55 20.88
N GLU A 290 11.11 -8.62 21.52
CA GLU A 290 11.57 -9.81 22.25
C GLU A 290 10.65 -10.17 23.40
N LYS A 291 10.22 -9.19 24.20
CA LYS A 291 9.24 -9.43 25.28
C LYS A 291 7.95 -10.05 24.78
N ILE A 292 7.56 -9.67 23.56
CA ILE A 292 6.35 -10.19 22.93
C ILE A 292 6.61 -11.60 22.43
N LEU A 293 7.74 -11.83 21.79
CA LEU A 293 8.12 -13.17 21.32
C LEU A 293 8.14 -14.15 22.50
N ASP A 294 8.77 -13.79 23.61
CA ASP A 294 8.76 -14.59 24.84
C ASP A 294 7.35 -14.84 25.40
N ALA A 295 6.45 -13.88 25.26
CA ALA A 295 5.06 -14.04 25.66
C ALA A 295 4.29 -14.96 24.72
N LEU A 296 4.54 -14.86 23.41
CA LEU A 296 3.94 -15.70 22.37
C LEU A 296 4.34 -17.17 22.53
N GLU A 297 5.62 -17.46 22.79
CA GLU A 297 6.14 -18.81 23.01
C GLU A 297 5.50 -19.49 24.23
N ARG A 298 5.17 -18.70 25.27
CA ARG A 298 4.51 -19.22 26.49
C ARG A 298 3.03 -19.51 26.33
N THR A 299 2.37 -18.88 25.37
CA THR A 299 0.90 -18.90 25.32
C THR A 299 0.35 -20.02 24.44
N GLY A 300 1.17 -20.67 23.63
CA GLY A 300 0.85 -21.79 22.71
C GLY A 300 -0.54 -21.65 22.07
N THR A 301 -0.67 -21.54 20.76
CA THR A 301 -1.98 -21.18 20.19
C THR A 301 -2.36 -21.89 18.93
N ASP A 302 -3.68 -22.16 18.82
CA ASP A 302 -4.35 -22.85 17.72
C ASP A 302 -4.96 -21.92 16.65
N ALA A 303 -4.66 -20.63 16.66
CA ALA A 303 -5.28 -19.72 15.69
C ALA A 303 -4.56 -19.77 14.34
N ALA A 304 -5.25 -20.25 13.33
CA ALA A 304 -4.84 -20.11 11.94
C ALA A 304 -4.87 -18.61 11.57
N ALA A 305 -3.73 -17.93 11.68
CA ALA A 305 -3.63 -16.55 11.21
C ALA A 305 -3.67 -16.54 9.69
N GLU A 306 -4.44 -15.61 9.15
CA GLU A 306 -4.48 -15.36 7.72
C GLU A 306 -3.08 -15.02 7.20
N SER A 307 -2.62 -15.73 6.17
CA SER A 307 -1.31 -15.47 5.56
C SER A 307 -1.33 -14.12 4.86
N ALA A 308 -0.40 -13.26 5.17
CA ALA A 308 -0.19 -11.97 4.51
C ALA A 308 1.08 -11.99 3.65
N ASP A 309 1.18 -11.06 2.70
CA ASP A 309 2.37 -10.95 1.87
C ASP A 309 3.51 -10.28 2.65
N PRO A 310 4.74 -10.75 2.46
CA PRO A 310 5.91 -10.25 3.18
C PRO A 310 6.35 -8.87 2.64
N PRO A 311 6.73 -7.92 3.52
CA PRO A 311 7.12 -6.59 3.10
C PRO A 311 8.32 -6.57 2.13
N GLY A 312 8.20 -5.82 1.04
CA GLY A 312 9.28 -5.61 0.07
C GLY A 312 9.51 -6.74 -0.93
N LEU A 313 8.80 -7.86 -0.80
CA LEU A 313 8.90 -9.00 -1.72
C LEU A 313 7.61 -9.22 -2.51
N ILE A 314 7.78 -9.84 -3.67
CA ILE A 314 6.69 -10.42 -4.46
C ILE A 314 6.80 -11.92 -4.32
N VAL A 315 5.86 -12.53 -3.59
CA VAL A 315 5.81 -13.98 -3.42
C VAL A 315 4.90 -14.57 -4.48
N THR A 316 5.44 -15.48 -5.27
CA THR A 316 4.62 -16.25 -6.21
C THR A 316 3.83 -17.30 -5.42
N PRO A 317 2.50 -17.36 -5.54
CA PRO A 317 1.73 -18.41 -4.89
C PRO A 317 2.28 -19.78 -5.29
N ARG A 318 2.88 -20.50 -4.35
CA ARG A 318 3.24 -21.90 -4.58
C ARG A 318 1.95 -22.66 -4.78
N ALA A 319 1.76 -23.25 -5.97
CA ALA A 319 0.71 -24.21 -6.20
C ALA A 319 0.77 -25.24 -5.08
N VAL A 320 -0.31 -25.34 -4.31
CA VAL A 320 -0.48 -26.41 -3.32
C VAL A 320 -0.38 -27.70 -4.11
N ARG A 321 0.73 -28.42 -3.99
CA ARG A 321 0.77 -29.81 -4.45
C ARG A 321 -0.25 -30.55 -3.61
N THR A 322 -1.40 -30.82 -4.20
CA THR A 322 -2.29 -31.86 -3.71
C THR A 322 -1.53 -33.18 -3.83
N GLU A 323 -0.85 -33.57 -2.76
CA GLU A 323 -0.31 -34.90 -2.65
C GLU A 323 -1.45 -35.90 -2.59
N GLY A 324 -1.56 -36.69 -3.66
CA GLY A 324 -2.01 -38.09 -3.54
C GLY A 324 -3.50 -38.33 -3.50
N ALA A 325 -4.17 -38.21 -4.65
CA ALA A 325 -5.12 -39.27 -4.96
C ALA A 325 -4.31 -40.41 -5.59
N LYS A 326 -4.01 -41.44 -4.78
CA LYS A 326 -3.49 -42.73 -5.26
C LYS A 326 -4.68 -43.52 -5.79
N PRO A 327 -4.59 -44.16 -6.96
CA PRO A 327 -5.67 -44.93 -7.56
C PRO A 327 -6.08 -46.15 -6.73
#